data_932d4e74ab6b96d22fb1abc177f9de7b
#
_entry.id   932d4e74ab6b96d22fb1abc177f9de7b
#
_cell.length_a   1.000
_cell.length_b   1.000
_cell.length_c   1.000
_cell.angle_alpha   90.00
_cell.angle_beta   90.00
_cell.angle_gamma   90.00
#
_symmetry.space_group_name_H-M   'P 1'
#
loop_
_entity.id
_entity.type
_entity.pdbx_description
1 polymer ?
#
loop_
_entity_poly.entity_id
_entity_poly.type
_entity_poly.pdbx_seq_one_letter_code
_entity_poly.pdbx_strand_id
1 'polypeptide(L)'
;ASDVYKRQLLYRESDIIVKALRDYVNKGTEILITDNRKIYERICKLNESEHTIEPDKISLYKERMPLLKKEKIEEQIHLLFKRRVELPSGGSLIIEDTEALTVIDVNSGAFNRQGIPHEEAVYLINQEAAIEIARQVRLRGIGGMILIDFIDMQKENQKKDIVGILQRELKKDKVKSIVCGMTSLGLVEMTRKRTTHSLIKNYCDICPICNGTGHILSGQSVNQQIHRELETVKRYGGARDLVIRCHPEVAALLKEEQKSGYFMKYFNRNIMIEENDHSNREVYSVLSSLK
;
A
#
# COMPACT_ATOMS: atom_id res chain seq x y z
N ALA A 1 27.56 -16.39 47.12
CA ALA A 1 27.07 -17.30 46.07
C ALA A 1 26.60 -16.50 44.90
N SER A 2 27.39 -16.45 43.83
CA SER A 2 27.00 -15.85 42.59
C SER A 2 25.98 -16.74 41.92
N ASP A 3 24.73 -16.30 41.87
CA ASP A 3 23.69 -16.88 41.02
C ASP A 3 24.07 -16.63 39.55
N VAL A 4 24.74 -17.62 38.98
CA VAL A 4 24.92 -17.69 37.54
C VAL A 4 23.56 -18.05 36.98
N TYR A 5 22.78 -17.04 36.58
CA TYR A 5 21.60 -17.22 35.74
C TYR A 5 22.02 -17.94 34.46
N LYS A 6 21.88 -19.24 34.42
CA LYS A 6 21.98 -20.03 33.21
C LYS A 6 20.90 -19.52 32.28
N ARG A 7 21.28 -18.78 31.21
CA ARG A 7 20.38 -18.40 30.12
C ARG A 7 19.89 -19.70 29.50
N GLN A 8 18.74 -20.17 29.93
CA GLN A 8 18.06 -21.30 29.30
C GLN A 8 17.33 -20.75 28.05
N LEU A 9 17.49 -21.46 26.93
CA LEU A 9 16.70 -21.20 25.74
C LEU A 9 15.25 -21.60 26.05
N LEU A 10 14.39 -20.61 26.36
CA LEU A 10 12.98 -20.84 26.69
C LEU A 10 12.15 -21.18 25.48
N TYR A 11 12.53 -20.64 24.32
CA TYR A 11 11.81 -20.83 23.05
C TYR A 11 12.79 -20.65 21.88
N ARG A 12 12.73 -21.56 20.93
CA ARG A 12 13.35 -21.42 19.62
C ARG A 12 12.21 -21.35 18.60
N GLU A 13 12.14 -20.27 17.83
CA GLU A 13 11.13 -20.19 16.78
C GLU A 13 11.27 -21.40 15.85
N SER A 14 10.16 -22.09 15.65
CA SER A 14 10.14 -23.25 14.76
C SER A 14 10.42 -22.79 13.33
N ASP A 15 11.12 -23.62 12.60
CA ASP A 15 11.37 -23.42 11.17
C ASP A 15 10.09 -23.02 10.43
N ILE A 16 10.24 -22.15 9.41
CA ILE A 16 9.12 -21.60 8.63
C ILE A 16 8.22 -22.70 8.04
N ILE A 17 8.80 -23.84 7.67
CA ILE A 17 8.05 -24.98 7.11
C ILE A 17 7.16 -25.60 8.18
N VAL A 18 7.71 -25.86 9.38
CA VAL A 18 6.95 -26.40 10.53
C VAL A 18 5.82 -25.44 10.90
N LYS A 19 6.12 -24.14 10.94
CA LYS A 19 5.13 -23.11 11.22
C LYS A 19 4.04 -23.08 10.15
N ALA A 20 4.40 -23.16 8.87
CA ALA A 20 3.44 -23.18 7.77
C ALA A 20 2.53 -24.41 7.81
N LEU A 21 3.10 -25.60 8.06
CA LEU A 21 2.32 -26.83 8.19
C LEU A 21 1.33 -26.72 9.36
N ARG A 22 1.81 -26.37 10.55
CA ARG A 22 0.96 -26.21 11.73
C ARG A 22 -0.14 -25.16 11.55
N ASP A 23 0.21 -24.05 10.87
CA ASP A 23 -0.67 -22.89 10.81
C ASP A 23 -1.66 -22.93 9.66
N TYR A 24 -1.34 -23.56 8.56
CA TYR A 24 -2.16 -23.53 7.34
C TYR A 24 -2.67 -24.89 6.87
N VAL A 25 -2.03 -25.99 7.27
CA VAL A 25 -2.49 -27.33 6.90
C VAL A 25 -3.52 -27.82 7.91
N ASN A 26 -4.66 -28.29 7.41
CA ASN A 26 -5.76 -28.83 8.22
C ASN A 26 -6.51 -29.92 7.44
N LYS A 27 -7.53 -30.54 8.05
CA LYS A 27 -8.34 -31.60 7.41
C LYS A 27 -9.03 -31.22 6.10
N GLY A 28 -9.21 -29.92 5.85
CA GLY A 28 -9.79 -29.40 4.62
C GLY A 28 -8.74 -29.08 3.54
N THR A 29 -7.46 -29.33 3.79
CA THR A 29 -6.40 -29.11 2.82
C THR A 29 -6.51 -30.16 1.72
N GLU A 30 -6.77 -29.72 0.49
CA GLU A 30 -6.94 -30.60 -0.68
C GLU A 30 -5.60 -31.03 -1.26
N ILE A 31 -4.65 -30.11 -1.35
CA ILE A 31 -3.31 -30.37 -1.87
C ILE A 31 -2.27 -29.43 -1.26
N LEU A 32 -1.05 -29.93 -1.07
CA LEU A 32 0.13 -29.19 -0.68
C LEU A 32 1.19 -29.34 -1.77
N ILE A 33 1.54 -28.25 -2.43
CA ILE A 33 2.46 -28.24 -3.57
C ILE A 33 3.70 -27.44 -3.22
N THR A 34 4.86 -27.97 -3.58
CA THR A 34 6.14 -27.25 -3.51
C THR A 34 6.98 -27.54 -4.77
N ASP A 35 7.72 -26.55 -5.25
CA ASP A 35 8.68 -26.67 -6.37
C ASP A 35 10.10 -27.00 -5.89
N ASN A 36 10.34 -26.99 -4.58
CA ASN A 36 11.65 -27.28 -3.99
C ASN A 36 11.72 -28.71 -3.47
N ARG A 37 12.59 -29.53 -4.07
CA ARG A 37 12.77 -30.93 -3.70
C ARG A 37 13.18 -31.15 -2.25
N LYS A 38 14.06 -30.30 -1.71
CA LYS A 38 14.51 -30.43 -0.30
C LYS A 38 13.36 -30.13 0.68
N ILE A 39 12.52 -29.15 0.34
CA ILE A 39 11.33 -28.81 1.12
C ILE A 39 10.32 -29.96 1.04
N TYR A 40 10.09 -30.53 -0.15
CA TYR A 40 9.21 -31.69 -0.34
C TYR A 40 9.63 -32.86 0.56
N GLU A 41 10.90 -33.29 0.46
CA GLU A 41 11.43 -34.42 1.26
C GLU A 41 11.30 -34.15 2.78
N ARG A 42 11.48 -32.90 3.19
CA ARG A 42 11.33 -32.49 4.59
C ARG A 42 9.88 -32.50 5.04
N ILE A 43 8.94 -32.03 4.21
CA ILE A 43 7.49 -32.09 4.49
C ILE A 43 7.05 -33.54 4.63
N CYS A 44 7.47 -34.43 3.74
CA CYS A 44 7.15 -35.86 3.84
C CYS A 44 7.61 -36.46 5.16
N LYS A 45 8.88 -36.19 5.58
CA LYS A 45 9.43 -36.69 6.88
C LYS A 45 8.66 -36.14 8.09
N LEU A 46 8.29 -34.86 8.07
CA LEU A 46 7.48 -34.27 9.16
C LEU A 46 6.08 -34.88 9.18
N ASN A 47 5.50 -35.15 8.01
CA ASN A 47 4.16 -35.74 7.93
C ASN A 47 4.15 -37.21 8.38
N GLU A 48 5.23 -37.97 8.23
CA GLU A 48 5.37 -39.33 8.75
C GLU A 48 5.26 -39.38 10.29
N SER A 49 5.68 -38.32 10.97
CA SER A 49 5.60 -38.20 12.43
C SER A 49 4.29 -37.60 12.94
N GLU A 50 3.73 -36.65 12.22
CA GLU A 50 2.57 -35.85 12.69
C GLU A 50 1.24 -36.25 12.04
N HIS A 51 1.26 -36.96 10.91
CA HIS A 51 0.07 -37.40 10.13
C HIS A 51 -0.95 -36.30 9.89
N THR A 52 -0.46 -35.09 9.54
CA THR A 52 -1.28 -33.88 9.43
C THR A 52 -2.09 -33.84 8.12
N ILE A 53 -1.55 -34.47 7.06
CA ILE A 53 -2.15 -34.52 5.71
C ILE A 53 -1.94 -35.90 5.09
N GLU A 54 -2.85 -36.35 4.26
CA GLU A 54 -2.72 -37.59 3.50
C GLU A 54 -1.51 -37.52 2.55
N PRO A 55 -0.63 -38.52 2.49
CA PRO A 55 0.62 -38.47 1.70
C PRO A 55 0.41 -38.22 0.20
N ASP A 56 -0.68 -38.68 -0.36
CA ASP A 56 -1.07 -38.47 -1.77
C ASP A 56 -1.45 -37.02 -2.10
N LYS A 57 -1.76 -36.21 -1.09
CA LYS A 57 -2.02 -34.79 -1.21
C LYS A 57 -0.76 -33.93 -1.18
N ILE A 58 0.43 -34.50 -0.97
CA ILE A 58 1.71 -33.80 -1.00
C ILE A 58 2.35 -33.99 -2.36
N SER A 59 2.57 -32.91 -3.11
CA SER A 59 3.05 -32.98 -4.48
C SER A 59 4.30 -32.14 -4.73
N LEU A 60 5.28 -32.71 -5.44
CA LEU A 60 6.43 -31.98 -5.95
C LEU A 60 6.14 -31.47 -7.36
N TYR A 61 6.09 -30.16 -7.50
CA TYR A 61 5.91 -29.50 -8.79
C TYR A 61 7.19 -29.57 -9.63
N LYS A 62 7.08 -29.97 -10.90
CA LYS A 62 8.22 -30.19 -11.80
C LYS A 62 8.08 -29.54 -13.17
N GLU A 63 7.05 -28.73 -13.39
CA GLU A 63 6.85 -28.08 -14.69
C GLU A 63 7.83 -26.92 -14.90
N ARG A 64 7.97 -26.47 -16.16
CA ARG A 64 8.88 -25.38 -16.53
C ARG A 64 8.41 -24.00 -16.07
N MET A 65 7.08 -23.81 -16.01
CA MET A 65 6.50 -22.55 -15.54
C MET A 65 6.67 -22.43 -14.01
N PRO A 66 7.12 -21.32 -13.46
CA PRO A 66 7.18 -21.14 -12.01
C PRO A 66 5.82 -21.38 -11.34
N LEU A 67 5.82 -22.08 -10.20
CA LEU A 67 4.59 -22.49 -9.51
C LEU A 67 3.68 -21.30 -9.18
N LEU A 68 4.22 -20.24 -8.59
CA LEU A 68 3.45 -19.06 -8.21
C LEU A 68 2.83 -18.34 -9.40
N LYS A 69 3.49 -18.40 -10.57
CA LYS A 69 2.97 -17.81 -11.81
C LYS A 69 1.85 -18.67 -12.40
N LYS A 70 2.02 -20.01 -12.39
CA LYS A 70 0.98 -20.93 -12.84
C LYS A 70 -0.31 -20.77 -12.05
N GLU A 71 -0.19 -20.66 -10.73
CA GLU A 71 -1.32 -20.49 -9.81
C GLU A 71 -1.79 -19.01 -9.70
N LYS A 72 -1.25 -18.10 -10.53
CA LYS A 72 -1.57 -16.66 -10.54
C LYS A 72 -1.40 -15.98 -9.18
N ILE A 73 -0.53 -16.52 -8.32
CA ILE A 73 -0.26 -15.98 -6.98
C ILE A 73 0.57 -14.71 -7.07
N GLU A 74 1.53 -14.63 -7.99
CA GLU A 74 2.34 -13.43 -8.21
C GLU A 74 1.48 -12.21 -8.53
N GLU A 75 0.48 -12.37 -9.40
CA GLU A 75 -0.47 -11.30 -9.74
C GLU A 75 -1.26 -10.84 -8.51
N GLN A 76 -1.72 -11.79 -7.70
CA GLN A 76 -2.44 -11.48 -6.46
C GLN A 76 -1.54 -10.77 -5.46
N ILE A 77 -0.26 -11.16 -5.32
CA ILE A 77 0.70 -10.48 -4.46
C ILE A 77 0.90 -9.03 -4.91
N HIS A 78 1.07 -8.79 -6.22
CA HIS A 78 1.19 -7.42 -6.76
C HIS A 78 -0.04 -6.55 -6.46
N LEU A 79 -1.24 -7.13 -6.46
CA LEU A 79 -2.46 -6.40 -6.10
C LEU A 79 -2.48 -5.96 -4.63
N LEU A 80 -1.80 -6.70 -3.74
CA LEU A 80 -1.73 -6.33 -2.31
C LEU A 80 -0.91 -5.06 -2.05
N PHE A 81 -0.07 -4.62 -2.97
CA PHE A 81 0.67 -3.35 -2.87
C PHE A 81 -0.12 -2.16 -3.39
N LYS A 82 -1.23 -2.39 -4.09
CA LYS A 82 -2.07 -1.30 -4.59
C LYS A 82 -2.93 -0.72 -3.47
N ARG A 83 -3.04 0.61 -3.45
CA ARG A 83 -3.94 1.33 -2.55
C ARG A 83 -5.40 1.00 -2.82
N ARG A 84 -5.78 0.84 -4.09
CA ARG A 84 -7.13 0.56 -4.55
C ARG A 84 -7.33 -0.93 -4.80
N VAL A 85 -8.45 -1.46 -4.29
CA VAL A 85 -8.90 -2.84 -4.48
C VAL A 85 -10.28 -2.81 -5.10
N GLU A 86 -10.45 -3.45 -6.26
CA GLU A 86 -11.74 -3.53 -6.94
C GLU A 86 -12.61 -4.63 -6.32
N LEU A 87 -13.91 -4.35 -6.22
CA LEU A 87 -14.92 -5.30 -5.77
C LEU A 87 -15.64 -5.94 -6.96
N PRO A 88 -16.17 -7.17 -6.83
CA PRO A 88 -16.87 -7.87 -7.92
C PRO A 88 -18.05 -7.12 -8.49
N SER A 89 -18.75 -6.34 -7.67
CA SER A 89 -19.90 -5.51 -8.09
C SER A 89 -19.51 -4.27 -8.89
N GLY A 90 -18.21 -3.90 -8.95
CA GLY A 90 -17.71 -2.66 -9.55
C GLY A 90 -17.47 -1.53 -8.56
N GLY A 91 -17.75 -1.75 -7.26
CA GLY A 91 -17.27 -0.90 -6.18
C GLY A 91 -15.76 -1.04 -5.95
N SER A 92 -15.22 -0.28 -5.02
CA SER A 92 -13.79 -0.37 -4.68
C SER A 92 -13.51 0.02 -3.24
N LEU A 93 -12.41 -0.51 -2.72
CA LEU A 93 -11.83 -0.11 -1.44
C LEU A 93 -10.60 0.77 -1.69
N ILE A 94 -10.42 1.80 -0.90
CA ILE A 94 -9.17 2.55 -0.78
C ILE A 94 -8.59 2.27 0.59
N ILE A 95 -7.38 1.73 0.65
CA ILE A 95 -6.71 1.36 1.89
C ILE A 95 -5.49 2.25 2.07
N GLU A 96 -5.46 3.01 3.16
CA GLU A 96 -4.39 3.96 3.48
C GLU A 96 -3.87 3.73 4.88
N ASP A 97 -2.57 3.50 4.97
CA ASP A 97 -1.86 3.45 6.23
C ASP A 97 -1.35 4.85 6.59
N THR A 98 -1.76 5.35 7.74
CA THR A 98 -1.16 6.52 8.37
C THR A 98 -0.16 6.09 9.43
N GLU A 99 0.48 7.03 10.11
CA GLU A 99 1.39 6.71 11.22
C GLU A 99 0.65 6.04 12.40
N ALA A 100 -0.56 6.49 12.70
CA ALA A 100 -1.33 6.07 13.88
C ALA A 100 -2.31 4.93 13.61
N LEU A 101 -2.95 4.92 12.45
CA LEU A 101 -4.06 4.02 12.13
C LEU A 101 -4.16 3.76 10.61
N THR A 102 -4.88 2.71 10.25
CA THR A 102 -5.25 2.45 8.86
C THR A 102 -6.68 2.93 8.62
N VAL A 103 -6.90 3.63 7.52
CA VAL A 103 -8.24 4.04 7.06
C VAL A 103 -8.60 3.25 5.81
N ILE A 104 -9.86 2.79 5.76
CA ILE A 104 -10.40 2.07 4.62
C ILE A 104 -11.70 2.77 4.20
N ASP A 105 -11.72 3.25 2.96
CA ASP A 105 -12.87 3.93 2.35
C ASP A 105 -13.52 3.01 1.31
N VAL A 106 -14.86 2.92 1.34
CA VAL A 106 -15.66 2.11 0.42
C VAL A 106 -16.36 2.99 -0.59
N ASN A 107 -16.03 2.81 -1.87
CA ASN A 107 -16.61 3.57 -2.96
C ASN A 107 -17.53 2.72 -3.83
N SER A 108 -18.69 3.26 -4.21
CA SER A 108 -19.65 2.58 -5.08
C SER A 108 -19.16 2.38 -6.53
N GLY A 109 -18.19 3.20 -6.96
CA GLY A 109 -17.69 3.14 -8.33
C GLY A 109 -18.78 3.37 -9.38
N ALA A 110 -18.61 2.69 -10.51
CA ALA A 110 -19.59 2.69 -11.61
C ALA A 110 -20.63 1.55 -11.48
N PHE A 111 -21.09 1.27 -10.26
CA PHE A 111 -22.10 0.24 -10.05
C PHE A 111 -23.38 0.57 -10.85
N ASN A 112 -23.56 -0.11 -11.96
CA ASN A 112 -24.68 0.11 -12.88
C ASN A 112 -25.37 -1.21 -13.20
N ARG A 113 -25.93 -1.88 -12.18
CA ARG A 113 -26.90 -2.98 -12.43
C ARG A 113 -28.24 -2.35 -12.68
N GLN A 114 -28.67 -2.27 -13.94
CA GLN A 114 -29.99 -1.81 -14.34
C GLN A 114 -31.07 -2.57 -13.54
N GLY A 115 -31.97 -1.85 -12.88
CA GLY A 115 -33.13 -2.40 -12.20
C GLY A 115 -33.00 -2.65 -10.69
N ILE A 116 -31.85 -2.40 -10.06
CA ILE A 116 -31.70 -2.51 -8.60
C ILE A 116 -31.86 -1.12 -7.96
N PRO A 117 -32.72 -0.96 -6.95
CA PRO A 117 -32.82 0.28 -6.18
C PRO A 117 -31.46 0.67 -5.57
N HIS A 118 -31.16 1.98 -5.55
CA HIS A 118 -29.88 2.48 -5.06
C HIS A 118 -29.52 1.99 -3.65
N GLU A 119 -30.48 1.94 -2.76
CA GLU A 119 -30.30 1.47 -1.37
C GLU A 119 -29.88 -0.01 -1.30
N GLU A 120 -30.45 -0.85 -2.16
CA GLU A 120 -30.10 -2.26 -2.25
C GLU A 120 -28.72 -2.47 -2.88
N ALA A 121 -28.38 -1.65 -3.86
CA ALA A 121 -27.06 -1.63 -4.47
C ALA A 121 -25.96 -1.27 -3.46
N VAL A 122 -26.18 -0.22 -2.66
CA VAL A 122 -25.26 0.20 -1.59
C VAL A 122 -25.06 -0.92 -0.57
N TYR A 123 -26.15 -1.57 -0.16
CA TYR A 123 -26.06 -2.67 0.79
C TYR A 123 -25.24 -3.85 0.26
N LEU A 124 -25.45 -4.26 -1.00
CA LEU A 124 -24.66 -5.32 -1.65
C LEU A 124 -23.18 -4.97 -1.73
N ILE A 125 -22.85 -3.74 -2.12
CA ILE A 125 -21.44 -3.28 -2.18
C ILE A 125 -20.81 -3.33 -0.79
N ASN A 126 -21.51 -2.86 0.23
CA ASN A 126 -21.00 -2.88 1.60
C ASN A 126 -20.81 -4.32 2.13
N GLN A 127 -21.66 -5.28 1.73
CA GLN A 127 -21.46 -6.70 2.06
C GLN A 127 -20.18 -7.25 1.42
N GLU A 128 -19.97 -7.01 0.13
CA GLU A 128 -18.75 -7.41 -0.56
C GLU A 128 -17.50 -6.72 0.07
N ALA A 129 -17.63 -5.43 0.38
CA ALA A 129 -16.61 -4.65 1.05
C ALA A 129 -16.22 -5.25 2.40
N ALA A 130 -17.18 -5.60 3.25
CA ALA A 130 -16.92 -6.17 4.57
C ALA A 130 -16.14 -7.50 4.48
N ILE A 131 -16.47 -8.34 3.50
CA ILE A 131 -15.76 -9.61 3.23
C ILE A 131 -14.34 -9.34 2.76
N GLU A 132 -14.19 -8.45 1.76
CA GLU A 132 -12.87 -8.16 1.18
C GLU A 132 -11.98 -7.38 2.15
N ILE A 133 -12.51 -6.47 2.97
CA ILE A 133 -11.75 -5.78 4.03
C ILE A 133 -11.13 -6.80 4.99
N ALA A 134 -11.91 -7.75 5.49
CA ALA A 134 -11.37 -8.78 6.37
C ALA A 134 -10.26 -9.60 5.71
N ARG A 135 -10.40 -9.91 4.40
CA ARG A 135 -9.38 -10.58 3.60
C ARG A 135 -8.12 -9.73 3.44
N GLN A 136 -8.26 -8.44 3.06
CA GLN A 136 -7.16 -7.51 2.84
C GLN A 136 -6.38 -7.22 4.12
N VAL A 137 -7.05 -7.01 5.24
CA VAL A 137 -6.44 -6.78 6.56
C VAL A 137 -5.55 -7.97 6.94
N ARG A 138 -6.01 -9.21 6.70
CA ARG A 138 -5.24 -10.43 6.93
C ARG A 138 -4.05 -10.55 5.99
N LEU A 139 -4.25 -10.43 4.66
CA LEU A 139 -3.22 -10.63 3.66
C LEU A 139 -2.13 -9.56 3.71
N ARG A 140 -2.48 -8.30 3.98
CA ARG A 140 -1.53 -7.19 4.12
C ARG A 140 -0.87 -7.15 5.50
N GLY A 141 -1.32 -7.97 6.46
CA GLY A 141 -0.80 -7.97 7.81
C GLY A 141 -1.06 -6.66 8.56
N ILE A 142 -2.16 -5.96 8.22
CA ILE A 142 -2.53 -4.69 8.85
C ILE A 142 -2.86 -4.94 10.32
N GLY A 143 -2.31 -4.12 11.22
CA GLY A 143 -2.54 -4.22 12.65
C GLY A 143 -2.54 -2.86 13.34
N GLY A 144 -3.19 -2.78 14.48
CA GLY A 144 -3.44 -1.55 15.22
C GLY A 144 -4.88 -1.11 15.09
N MET A 145 -5.12 0.19 15.13
CA MET A 145 -6.45 0.79 14.93
C MET A 145 -6.78 0.84 13.45
N ILE A 146 -8.01 0.51 13.09
CA ILE A 146 -8.50 0.53 11.72
C ILE A 146 -9.88 1.20 11.75
N LEU A 147 -10.06 2.21 10.91
CA LEU A 147 -11.34 2.88 10.66
C LEU A 147 -11.83 2.52 9.27
N ILE A 148 -13.10 2.17 9.17
CA ILE A 148 -13.72 1.78 7.91
C ILE A 148 -14.91 2.70 7.66
N ASP A 149 -14.88 3.38 6.52
CA ASP A 149 -15.97 4.22 6.02
C ASP A 149 -16.78 3.43 4.98
N PHE A 150 -17.90 2.89 5.42
CA PHE A 150 -18.85 2.22 4.54
C PHE A 150 -19.77 3.24 3.86
N ILE A 151 -20.25 2.92 2.67
CA ILE A 151 -21.23 3.76 2.00
C ILE A 151 -22.48 3.89 2.89
N ASP A 152 -22.99 5.12 3.04
CA ASP A 152 -24.12 5.42 3.91
C ASP A 152 -25.33 4.53 3.67
N MET A 153 -25.86 3.96 4.75
CA MET A 153 -27.07 3.13 4.77
C MET A 153 -28.13 3.76 5.67
N GLN A 154 -29.38 3.78 5.21
CA GLN A 154 -30.47 4.36 5.96
C GLN A 154 -31.01 3.40 7.05
N LYS A 155 -30.97 2.09 6.79
CA LYS A 155 -31.59 1.07 7.66
C LYS A 155 -30.61 0.57 8.72
N GLU A 156 -30.95 0.72 9.98
CA GLU A 156 -30.14 0.27 11.11
C GLU A 156 -29.92 -1.25 11.14
N ASN A 157 -30.84 -2.05 10.61
CA ASN A 157 -30.65 -3.49 10.48
C ASN A 157 -29.53 -3.84 9.47
N GLN A 158 -29.44 -3.10 8.35
CA GLN A 158 -28.37 -3.29 7.37
C GLN A 158 -27.00 -2.92 7.97
N LYS A 159 -26.91 -1.81 8.70
CA LYS A 159 -25.68 -1.41 9.42
C LYS A 159 -25.19 -2.50 10.38
N LYS A 160 -26.13 -3.07 11.18
CA LYS A 160 -25.80 -4.17 12.11
C LYS A 160 -25.36 -5.43 11.37
N ASP A 161 -25.98 -5.73 10.23
CA ASP A 161 -25.62 -6.90 9.43
C ASP A 161 -24.21 -6.76 8.82
N ILE A 162 -23.85 -5.61 8.28
CA ILE A 162 -22.50 -5.34 7.76
C ILE A 162 -21.43 -5.53 8.85
N VAL A 163 -21.66 -5.00 10.04
CA VAL A 163 -20.77 -5.21 11.19
C VAL A 163 -20.69 -6.70 11.54
N GLY A 164 -21.82 -7.43 11.51
CA GLY A 164 -21.89 -8.87 11.74
C GLY A 164 -21.11 -9.69 10.70
N ILE A 165 -21.23 -9.32 9.43
CA ILE A 165 -20.45 -9.94 8.33
C ILE A 165 -18.94 -9.73 8.57
N LEU A 166 -18.52 -8.50 8.82
CA LEU A 166 -17.12 -8.17 9.09
C LEU A 166 -16.59 -8.98 10.29
N GLN A 167 -17.32 -9.03 11.38
CA GLN A 167 -16.94 -9.81 12.57
C GLN A 167 -16.80 -11.31 12.27
N ARG A 168 -17.71 -11.87 11.47
CA ARG A 168 -17.70 -13.28 11.08
C ARG A 168 -16.49 -13.60 10.20
N GLU A 169 -16.18 -12.74 9.24
CA GLU A 169 -15.03 -12.92 8.34
C GLU A 169 -13.69 -12.74 9.06
N LEU A 170 -13.60 -11.82 10.01
CA LEU A 170 -12.42 -11.63 10.83
C LEU A 170 -12.14 -12.82 11.79
N LYS A 171 -13.15 -13.62 12.16
CA LYS A 171 -12.96 -14.85 12.95
C LYS A 171 -12.18 -15.94 12.21
N LYS A 172 -12.09 -15.86 10.88
CA LYS A 172 -11.25 -16.76 10.05
C LYS A 172 -9.76 -16.45 10.19
N ASP A 173 -9.42 -15.28 10.76
CA ASP A 173 -8.04 -14.88 11.03
C ASP A 173 -7.56 -15.44 12.36
N LYS A 174 -6.32 -15.95 12.40
CA LYS A 174 -5.66 -16.41 13.62
C LYS A 174 -5.28 -15.27 14.56
N VAL A 175 -5.14 -14.06 14.01
CA VAL A 175 -4.80 -12.87 14.78
C VAL A 175 -6.06 -12.24 15.33
N LYS A 176 -6.10 -12.06 16.65
CA LYS A 176 -7.26 -11.49 17.35
C LYS A 176 -7.57 -10.09 16.83
N SER A 177 -8.81 -9.91 16.38
CA SER A 177 -9.41 -8.63 15.98
C SER A 177 -10.64 -8.36 16.84
N ILE A 178 -10.91 -7.09 17.13
CA ILE A 178 -12.06 -6.63 17.89
C ILE A 178 -12.73 -5.53 17.06
N VAL A 179 -13.97 -5.73 16.69
CA VAL A 179 -14.81 -4.70 16.07
C VAL A 179 -15.61 -4.02 17.19
N CYS A 180 -15.34 -2.73 17.42
CA CYS A 180 -15.95 -1.96 18.49
C CYS A 180 -17.40 -1.58 18.16
N GLY A 181 -17.71 -1.42 16.87
CA GLY A 181 -19.03 -1.06 16.38
C GLY A 181 -18.98 0.10 15.39
N MET A 182 -20.16 0.66 15.11
CA MET A 182 -20.28 1.84 14.27
C MET A 182 -20.41 3.09 15.14
N THR A 183 -19.64 4.12 14.81
CA THR A 183 -19.65 5.42 15.49
C THR A 183 -20.88 6.23 15.14
N SER A 184 -21.11 7.35 15.84
CA SER A 184 -22.13 8.34 15.51
C SER A 184 -21.91 9.00 14.12
N LEU A 185 -20.70 8.93 13.59
CA LEU A 185 -20.35 9.45 12.26
C LEU A 185 -20.52 8.40 11.15
N GLY A 186 -20.99 7.17 11.48
CA GLY A 186 -21.17 6.10 10.48
C GLY A 186 -19.92 5.25 10.22
N LEU A 187 -18.77 5.58 10.86
CA LEU A 187 -17.54 4.83 10.69
C LEU A 187 -17.54 3.54 11.53
N VAL A 188 -17.03 2.44 11.00
CA VAL A 188 -16.80 1.24 11.79
C VAL A 188 -15.39 1.25 12.36
N GLU A 189 -15.31 1.13 13.68
CA GLU A 189 -14.06 1.07 14.43
C GLU A 189 -13.67 -0.36 14.72
N MET A 190 -12.42 -0.72 14.46
CA MET A 190 -11.88 -2.00 14.85
C MET A 190 -10.41 -1.90 15.25
N THR A 191 -9.96 -2.91 15.98
CA THR A 191 -8.54 -3.10 16.30
C THR A 191 -8.10 -4.51 15.94
N ARG A 192 -6.87 -4.67 15.49
CA ARG A 192 -6.23 -5.96 15.26
C ARG A 192 -4.85 -5.99 15.91
N LYS A 193 -4.53 -7.07 16.62
CA LYS A 193 -3.23 -7.21 17.29
C LYS A 193 -2.10 -7.10 16.25
N ARG A 194 -1.09 -6.27 16.52
CA ARG A 194 0.13 -6.21 15.72
C ARG A 194 0.99 -7.42 16.03
N THR A 195 1.22 -8.29 15.08
CA THR A 195 2.06 -9.49 15.22
C THR A 195 3.36 -9.40 14.43
N THR A 196 3.31 -8.71 13.28
CA THR A 196 4.43 -8.48 12.38
C THR A 196 4.30 -7.08 11.78
N HIS A 197 5.31 -6.63 11.07
CA HIS A 197 5.16 -5.45 10.20
C HIS A 197 4.20 -5.76 9.04
N SER A 198 3.48 -4.74 8.58
CA SER A 198 2.61 -4.89 7.40
C SER A 198 3.43 -5.25 6.15
N LEU A 199 2.76 -5.85 5.15
CA LEU A 199 3.38 -6.24 3.89
C LEU A 199 4.15 -5.08 3.25
N ILE A 200 3.55 -3.88 3.22
CA ILE A 200 4.17 -2.67 2.65
C ILE A 200 5.46 -2.32 3.39
N LYS A 201 5.46 -2.33 4.73
CA LYS A 201 6.67 -2.01 5.52
C LYS A 201 7.80 -3.03 5.37
N ASN A 202 7.48 -4.26 5.01
CA ASN A 202 8.48 -5.32 4.82
C ASN A 202 9.06 -5.37 3.40
N TYR A 203 8.32 -4.93 2.40
CA TYR A 203 8.67 -5.14 0.98
C TYR A 203 8.79 -3.86 0.16
N CYS A 204 8.46 -2.70 0.72
CA CYS A 204 8.53 -1.43 0.02
C CYS A 204 9.42 -0.44 0.74
N ASP A 205 10.17 0.33 -0.03
CA ASP A 205 10.93 1.49 0.44
C ASP A 205 10.09 2.77 0.30
N ILE A 206 10.48 3.79 1.06
CA ILE A 206 9.89 5.13 0.92
C ILE A 206 10.27 5.68 -0.46
N CYS A 207 9.28 6.22 -1.18
CA CYS A 207 9.52 6.82 -2.49
C CYS A 207 10.51 7.99 -2.37
N PRO A 208 11.69 7.94 -3.04
CA PRO A 208 12.70 8.99 -2.94
C PRO A 208 12.27 10.31 -3.58
N ILE A 209 11.23 10.31 -4.41
CA ILE A 209 10.73 11.52 -5.08
C ILE A 209 9.87 12.34 -4.13
N CYS A 210 8.88 11.72 -3.48
CA CYS A 210 7.94 12.42 -2.60
C CYS A 210 8.21 12.21 -1.10
N ASN A 211 9.24 11.45 -0.73
CA ASN A 211 9.57 11.09 0.66
C ASN A 211 8.37 10.56 1.45
N GLY A 212 7.47 9.84 0.78
CA GLY A 212 6.29 9.24 1.38
C GLY A 212 5.06 10.15 1.45
N THR A 213 5.12 11.39 1.00
CA THR A 213 3.97 12.32 1.03
C THR A 213 2.90 12.00 -0.02
N GLY A 214 3.25 11.25 -1.08
CA GLY A 214 2.37 10.97 -2.21
C GLY A 214 2.17 12.15 -3.17
N HIS A 215 2.74 13.32 -2.88
CA HIS A 215 2.59 14.55 -3.66
C HIS A 215 3.96 15.19 -3.91
N ILE A 216 4.08 15.86 -5.05
CA ILE A 216 5.20 16.75 -5.40
C ILE A 216 4.63 18.06 -5.95
N LEU A 217 5.35 19.14 -5.83
CA LEU A 217 4.92 20.42 -6.38
C LEU A 217 4.68 20.34 -7.89
N SER A 218 3.69 21.05 -8.37
CA SER A 218 3.46 21.20 -9.82
C SER A 218 4.59 21.98 -10.47
N GLY A 219 4.82 21.79 -11.78
CA GLY A 219 5.80 22.59 -12.53
C GLY A 219 5.57 24.08 -12.41
N GLN A 220 4.29 24.53 -12.38
CA GLN A 220 3.93 25.94 -12.15
C GLN A 220 4.34 26.43 -10.77
N SER A 221 4.16 25.60 -9.71
CA SER A 221 4.56 25.98 -8.36
C SER A 221 6.08 26.10 -8.22
N VAL A 222 6.81 25.18 -8.85
CA VAL A 222 8.29 25.25 -8.89
C VAL A 222 8.74 26.48 -9.70
N ASN A 223 8.11 26.78 -10.84
CA ASN A 223 8.38 28.00 -11.60
C ASN A 223 8.22 29.27 -10.75
N GLN A 224 7.13 29.35 -9.96
CA GLN A 224 6.94 30.46 -9.03
C GLN A 224 8.01 30.55 -7.93
N GLN A 225 8.52 29.42 -7.44
CA GLN A 225 9.63 29.42 -6.51
C GLN A 225 10.91 29.97 -7.14
N ILE A 226 11.22 29.58 -8.37
CA ILE A 226 12.35 30.09 -9.13
C ILE A 226 12.22 31.62 -9.31
N HIS A 227 11.02 32.12 -9.64
CA HIS A 227 10.79 33.59 -9.73
C HIS A 227 11.09 34.32 -8.43
N ARG A 228 10.67 33.79 -7.27
CA ARG A 228 10.98 34.40 -5.96
C ARG A 228 12.48 34.42 -5.67
N GLU A 229 13.18 33.36 -6.09
CA GLU A 229 14.63 33.31 -5.95
C GLU A 229 15.32 34.32 -6.86
N LEU A 230 14.86 34.45 -8.11
CA LEU A 230 15.34 35.51 -9.03
C LEU A 230 15.09 36.92 -8.48
N GLU A 231 13.95 37.18 -7.87
CA GLU A 231 13.69 38.46 -7.18
C GLU A 231 14.67 38.71 -6.03
N THR A 232 14.97 37.67 -5.28
CA THR A 232 15.96 37.75 -4.20
C THR A 232 17.35 38.10 -4.75
N VAL A 233 17.78 37.40 -5.78
CA VAL A 233 19.06 37.71 -6.47
C VAL A 233 19.06 39.13 -7.04
N LYS A 234 17.93 39.63 -7.56
CA LYS A 234 17.77 41.00 -8.03
C LYS A 234 17.99 42.04 -6.91
N ARG A 235 17.40 41.82 -5.74
CA ARG A 235 17.46 42.74 -4.60
C ARG A 235 18.86 42.85 -3.99
N TYR A 236 19.56 41.71 -3.92
CA TYR A 236 20.90 41.65 -3.29
C TYR A 236 22.08 41.89 -4.23
N GLY A 237 21.82 42.27 -5.50
CA GLY A 237 22.87 42.72 -6.42
C GLY A 237 23.78 41.61 -6.94
N GLY A 238 23.23 40.50 -7.39
CA GLY A 238 24.01 39.40 -7.95
C GLY A 238 24.50 39.60 -9.41
N ALA A 239 25.19 38.60 -9.93
CA ALA A 239 25.74 38.57 -11.31
C ALA A 239 24.69 38.89 -12.40
N ARG A 240 25.16 39.45 -13.53
CA ARG A 240 24.27 39.84 -14.65
C ARG A 240 23.71 38.63 -15.40
N ASP A 241 24.50 37.55 -15.52
CA ASP A 241 24.11 36.33 -16.22
C ASP A 241 23.83 35.23 -15.20
N LEU A 242 22.71 34.57 -15.33
CA LEU A 242 22.26 33.49 -14.46
C LEU A 242 22.02 32.22 -15.28
N VAL A 243 22.25 31.08 -14.66
CA VAL A 243 21.93 29.75 -15.19
C VAL A 243 20.92 29.10 -14.28
N ILE A 244 19.78 28.72 -14.82
CA ILE A 244 18.74 27.95 -14.11
C ILE A 244 18.83 26.53 -14.63
N ARG A 245 19.12 25.58 -13.73
CA ARG A 245 19.04 24.15 -14.02
C ARG A 245 17.81 23.59 -13.36
N CYS A 246 16.91 22.98 -14.13
CA CYS A 246 15.65 22.45 -13.61
C CYS A 246 15.12 21.32 -14.49
N HIS A 247 14.10 20.64 -13.97
CA HIS A 247 13.38 19.58 -14.68
C HIS A 247 12.83 20.07 -16.03
N PRO A 248 12.82 19.25 -17.11
CA PRO A 248 12.38 19.64 -18.45
C PRO A 248 10.98 20.29 -18.49
N GLU A 249 10.04 19.83 -17.68
CA GLU A 249 8.69 20.39 -17.57
C GLU A 249 8.70 21.84 -17.05
N VAL A 250 9.56 22.15 -16.09
CA VAL A 250 9.74 23.52 -15.56
C VAL A 250 10.53 24.38 -16.56
N ALA A 251 11.54 23.79 -17.18
CA ALA A 251 12.32 24.46 -18.21
C ALA A 251 11.49 24.91 -19.39
N ALA A 252 10.49 24.11 -19.80
CA ALA A 252 9.55 24.48 -20.85
C ALA A 252 8.77 25.76 -20.50
N LEU A 253 8.26 25.89 -19.27
CA LEU A 253 7.55 27.08 -18.79
C LEU A 253 8.47 28.31 -18.79
N LEU A 254 9.69 28.18 -18.25
CA LEU A 254 10.67 29.25 -18.22
C LEU A 254 11.10 29.70 -19.63
N LYS A 255 11.24 28.77 -20.58
CA LYS A 255 11.59 29.07 -21.98
C LYS A 255 10.46 29.81 -22.69
N GLU A 256 9.21 29.55 -22.38
CA GLU A 256 8.06 30.35 -22.91
C GLU A 256 8.11 31.79 -22.39
N GLU A 257 8.36 31.98 -21.12
CA GLU A 257 8.52 33.30 -20.52
C GLU A 257 9.74 34.03 -21.07
N GLN A 258 10.83 33.34 -21.34
CA GLN A 258 12.03 33.89 -21.96
C GLN A 258 11.72 34.42 -23.38
N LYS A 259 10.97 33.67 -24.17
CA LYS A 259 10.54 34.09 -25.53
C LYS A 259 9.68 35.34 -25.50
N SER A 260 8.89 35.55 -24.45
CA SER A 260 8.08 36.77 -24.26
C SER A 260 8.89 38.00 -23.86
N GLY A 261 10.19 37.84 -23.62
CA GLY A 261 11.08 38.89 -23.12
C GLY A 261 10.91 39.20 -21.62
N TYR A 262 10.18 38.37 -20.91
CA TYR A 262 9.86 38.60 -19.48
C TYR A 262 11.11 38.82 -18.62
N PHE A 263 12.14 37.98 -18.72
CA PHE A 263 13.33 38.08 -17.90
C PHE A 263 14.14 39.34 -18.12
N MET A 264 14.28 39.80 -19.38
CA MET A 264 14.93 41.07 -19.68
C MET A 264 14.11 42.25 -19.17
N LYS A 265 12.81 42.22 -19.33
CA LYS A 265 11.92 43.29 -18.89
C LYS A 265 11.87 43.47 -17.39
N TYR A 266 11.76 42.37 -16.64
CA TYR A 266 11.54 42.45 -15.18
C TYR A 266 12.82 42.30 -14.36
N PHE A 267 13.79 41.53 -14.84
CA PHE A 267 15.01 41.27 -14.10
C PHE A 267 16.24 41.97 -14.64
N ASN A 268 16.18 42.47 -15.89
CA ASN A 268 17.30 43.07 -16.63
C ASN A 268 18.53 42.18 -16.64
N ARG A 269 18.31 40.89 -16.90
CA ARG A 269 19.33 39.84 -16.83
C ARG A 269 19.19 38.86 -17.99
N ASN A 270 20.32 38.33 -18.42
CA ASN A 270 20.33 37.19 -19.32
C ASN A 270 20.28 35.90 -18.49
N ILE A 271 19.28 35.05 -18.74
CA ILE A 271 19.06 33.81 -18.03
C ILE A 271 19.19 32.66 -19.00
N MET A 272 20.15 31.78 -18.75
CA MET A 272 20.30 30.52 -19.48
C MET A 272 19.50 29.45 -18.76
N ILE A 273 18.69 28.69 -19.50
CA ILE A 273 17.85 27.63 -18.96
C ILE A 273 18.43 26.30 -19.43
N GLU A 274 18.91 25.49 -18.49
CA GLU A 274 19.44 24.15 -18.70
C GLU A 274 18.49 23.12 -18.09
N GLU A 275 18.26 22.05 -18.83
CA GLU A 275 17.48 20.91 -18.35
C GLU A 275 18.38 19.98 -17.55
N ASN A 276 17.86 19.47 -16.43
CA ASN A 276 18.52 18.42 -15.65
C ASN A 276 17.72 17.11 -15.78
N ASP A 277 18.42 15.97 -15.64
CA ASP A 277 17.80 14.64 -15.71
C ASP A 277 17.25 14.17 -14.36
N HIS A 278 17.06 15.08 -13.40
CA HIS A 278 16.57 14.72 -12.07
C HIS A 278 15.10 14.34 -12.15
N SER A 279 14.73 13.17 -11.60
CA SER A 279 13.34 12.66 -11.62
C SER A 279 12.37 13.49 -10.78
N ASN A 280 12.88 14.24 -9.78
CA ASN A 280 12.08 15.15 -8.97
C ASN A 280 12.14 16.57 -9.52
N ARG A 281 11.00 17.10 -9.97
CA ARG A 281 10.86 18.45 -10.52
C ARG A 281 11.10 19.58 -9.51
N GLU A 282 11.07 19.28 -8.22
CA GLU A 282 11.35 20.25 -7.16
C GLU A 282 12.84 20.56 -7.02
N VAL A 283 13.71 19.74 -7.64
CA VAL A 283 15.16 19.93 -7.61
C VAL A 283 15.57 20.89 -8.74
N TYR A 284 15.92 22.09 -8.35
CA TYR A 284 16.45 23.10 -9.28
C TYR A 284 17.62 23.85 -8.64
N SER A 285 18.36 24.59 -9.42
CA SER A 285 19.41 25.51 -8.95
C SER A 285 19.45 26.78 -9.78
N VAL A 286 19.67 27.91 -9.12
CA VAL A 286 19.90 29.21 -9.74
C VAL A 286 21.36 29.58 -9.46
N LEU A 287 22.18 29.59 -10.50
CA LEU A 287 23.64 29.80 -10.38
C LEU A 287 24.03 31.10 -11.07
N SER A 288 24.99 31.83 -10.49
CA SER A 288 25.63 32.92 -11.19
C SER A 288 26.59 32.33 -12.23
N SER A 289 26.51 32.79 -13.49
CA SER A 289 27.49 32.48 -14.48
C SER A 289 28.84 33.11 -14.07
N LEU A 290 29.77 32.29 -13.64
CA LEU A 290 31.18 32.69 -13.49
C LEU A 290 31.75 32.82 -14.89
N LYS A 291 32.11 34.03 -15.28
CA LYS A 291 33.00 34.24 -16.42
C LYS A 291 34.40 33.81 -16.11
#